data_bcdc4b432bca2a73db15ecb8a0878608
#
_entry.id   bcdc4b432bca2a73db15ecb8a0878608
#
_cell.length_a   1.000
_cell.length_b   1.000
_cell.length_c   1.000
_cell.angle_alpha   90.00
_cell.angle_beta   90.00
_cell.angle_gamma   90.00
#
_symmetry.space_group_name_H-M   'P 1'
#
loop_
_entity.id
_entity.type
_entity.pdbx_description
1 polymer ?
#
loop_
_entity_poly.entity_id
_entity_poly.type
_entity_poly.pdbx_seq_one_letter_code
_entity_poly.pdbx_strand_id
1 'polypeptide(L)'
;EIGQPIPSTCTHTAMLAFHLGKSVIGLRVSEGRRLVDYLQTRSEFDVSRLGAMGISGGGMHTFFSSCLDTRFKACVVSGYYGTFQGSVLSMNHCACNFVPGLHRFGEMYDLIGLLAPRPVLIEAANYDNIFPIAEVKKSVSRARKVYDVFGVKSNIETDYFEGRHQISGAKAYDFLSSHLC
;
A
#
# COMPACT_ATOMS: atom_id res chain seq x y z
N GLU A 1 37.64 4.96 8.50
CA GLU A 1 36.58 4.38 9.37
C GLU A 1 35.26 4.58 8.68
N ILE A 2 34.71 3.50 8.19
CA ILE A 2 33.31 3.48 7.72
C ILE A 2 32.45 3.74 8.95
N GLY A 3 31.73 4.84 8.92
CA GLY A 3 31.06 5.42 10.06
C GLY A 3 30.19 4.50 10.90
N GLN A 4 29.73 5.00 12.02
CA GLN A 4 28.88 4.37 13.01
C GLN A 4 27.75 3.53 12.33
N PRO A 5 27.41 2.34 12.83
CA PRO A 5 26.31 1.55 12.30
C PRO A 5 25.05 2.40 12.18
N ILE A 6 24.55 2.55 10.97
CA ILE A 6 23.31 3.32 10.74
C ILE A 6 22.17 2.55 11.38
N PRO A 7 21.37 3.15 12.27
CA PRO A 7 20.29 2.46 12.98
C PRO A 7 19.25 1.83 12.06
N SER A 8 19.18 2.30 10.80
CA SER A 8 18.24 1.81 9.79
C SER A 8 18.84 1.98 8.40
N THR A 9 18.98 0.88 7.67
CA THR A 9 19.38 0.88 6.25
C THR A 9 18.41 1.68 5.39
N CYS A 10 17.11 1.73 5.76
CA CYS A 10 16.10 2.55 5.08
C CYS A 10 16.45 4.04 5.11
N THR A 11 16.95 4.58 6.22
CA THR A 11 17.32 6.00 6.32
C THR A 11 18.44 6.34 5.36
N HIS A 12 19.50 5.54 5.32
CA HIS A 12 20.63 5.74 4.41
C HIS A 12 20.16 5.65 2.95
N THR A 13 19.44 4.60 2.59
CA THR A 13 18.90 4.40 1.24
C THR A 13 17.96 5.53 0.82
N ALA A 14 17.11 6.02 1.75
CA ALA A 14 16.20 7.13 1.47
C ALA A 14 16.96 8.43 1.18
N MET A 15 18.00 8.74 1.99
CA MET A 15 18.81 9.93 1.76
C MET A 15 19.53 9.89 0.40
N LEU A 16 20.11 8.74 0.03
CA LEU A 16 20.69 8.56 -1.29
C LEU A 16 19.65 8.69 -2.42
N ALA A 17 18.47 8.09 -2.23
CA ALA A 17 17.39 8.19 -3.21
C ALA A 17 16.94 9.65 -3.38
N PHE A 18 16.74 10.40 -2.29
CA PHE A 18 16.33 11.80 -2.34
C PHE A 18 17.38 12.67 -3.04
N HIS A 19 18.66 12.41 -2.80
CA HIS A 19 19.76 13.12 -3.49
C HIS A 19 19.72 12.92 -5.01
N LEU A 20 19.18 11.79 -5.47
CA LEU A 20 18.98 11.46 -6.88
C LEU A 20 17.58 11.82 -7.40
N GLY A 21 16.77 12.56 -6.65
CA GLY A 21 15.37 12.86 -7.02
C GLY A 21 14.45 11.64 -7.04
N LYS A 22 14.79 10.59 -6.28
CA LYS A 22 14.06 9.32 -6.20
C LYS A 22 13.53 9.09 -4.78
N SER A 23 12.76 8.01 -4.60
CA SER A 23 12.31 7.55 -3.28
C SER A 23 12.47 6.03 -3.16
N VAL A 24 12.58 5.54 -1.92
CA VAL A 24 12.69 4.09 -1.68
C VAL A 24 11.47 3.35 -2.21
N ILE A 25 10.27 3.89 -1.97
CA ILE A 25 9.05 3.24 -2.49
C ILE A 25 9.00 3.25 -4.03
N GLY A 26 9.49 4.30 -4.67
CA GLY A 26 9.60 4.35 -6.13
C GLY A 26 10.52 3.26 -6.69
N LEU A 27 11.64 2.99 -6.03
CA LEU A 27 12.53 1.88 -6.39
C LEU A 27 11.82 0.54 -6.21
N ARG A 28 11.15 0.30 -5.07
CA ARG A 28 10.42 -0.95 -4.81
C ARG A 28 9.27 -1.18 -5.79
N VAL A 29 8.53 -0.15 -6.16
CA VAL A 29 7.50 -0.25 -7.20
C VAL A 29 8.11 -0.64 -8.54
N SER A 30 9.27 -0.06 -8.88
CA SER A 30 10.00 -0.43 -10.09
C SER A 30 10.45 -1.90 -10.07
N GLU A 31 10.95 -2.38 -8.93
CA GLU A 31 11.31 -3.80 -8.71
C GLU A 31 10.09 -4.71 -8.86
N GLY A 32 8.97 -4.36 -8.22
CA GLY A 32 7.71 -5.10 -8.32
C GLY A 32 7.20 -5.19 -9.77
N ARG A 33 7.27 -4.11 -10.53
CA ARG A 33 6.92 -4.12 -11.96
C ARG A 33 7.84 -5.05 -12.76
N ARG A 34 9.15 -5.04 -12.51
CA ARG A 34 10.10 -5.96 -13.14
C ARG A 34 9.83 -7.42 -12.79
N LEU A 35 9.41 -7.69 -11.54
CA LEU A 35 8.96 -9.02 -11.16
C LEU A 35 7.76 -9.46 -12.00
N VAL A 36 6.75 -8.59 -12.17
CA VAL A 36 5.60 -8.90 -13.01
C VAL A 36 6.00 -9.08 -14.48
N ASP A 37 6.90 -8.26 -15.01
CA ASP A 37 7.46 -8.43 -16.36
C ASP A 37 8.11 -9.81 -16.52
N TYR A 38 8.86 -10.26 -15.52
CA TYR A 38 9.45 -11.60 -15.51
C TYR A 38 8.40 -12.70 -15.46
N LEU A 39 7.41 -12.58 -14.58
CA LEU A 39 6.33 -13.58 -14.47
C LEU A 39 5.56 -13.74 -15.79
N GLN A 40 5.40 -12.67 -16.57
CA GLN A 40 4.79 -12.74 -17.91
C GLN A 40 5.58 -13.58 -18.92
N THR A 41 6.87 -13.79 -18.70
CA THR A 41 7.70 -14.65 -19.56
C THR A 41 7.61 -16.14 -19.20
N ARG A 42 6.89 -16.46 -18.11
CA ARG A 42 6.83 -17.80 -17.53
C ARG A 42 5.43 -18.39 -17.74
N SER A 43 5.35 -19.47 -18.48
CA SER A 43 4.07 -20.12 -18.84
C SER A 43 3.34 -20.77 -17.68
N GLU A 44 4.03 -21.05 -16.57
CA GLU A 44 3.45 -21.62 -15.35
C GLU A 44 2.65 -20.61 -14.50
N PHE A 45 2.73 -19.30 -14.81
CA PHE A 45 2.00 -18.25 -14.09
C PHE A 45 0.94 -17.60 -14.96
N ASP A 46 -0.27 -17.50 -14.42
CA ASP A 46 -1.35 -16.73 -15.04
C ASP A 46 -1.36 -15.29 -14.50
N VAL A 47 -0.64 -14.40 -15.17
CA VAL A 47 -0.56 -12.99 -14.79
C VAL A 47 -1.85 -12.21 -15.06
N SER A 48 -2.83 -12.78 -15.73
CA SER A 48 -4.17 -12.17 -15.87
C SER A 48 -4.96 -12.17 -14.56
N ARG A 49 -4.54 -13.00 -13.60
CA ARG A 49 -5.12 -13.18 -12.26
C ARG A 49 -4.15 -12.80 -11.15
N LEU A 50 -3.39 -11.74 -11.35
CA LEU A 50 -2.38 -11.30 -10.40
C LEU A 50 -2.98 -10.44 -9.30
N GLY A 51 -2.78 -10.83 -8.05
CA GLY A 51 -3.09 -10.05 -6.85
C GLY A 51 -1.84 -9.67 -6.07
N ALA A 52 -1.99 -8.74 -5.14
CA ALA A 52 -0.92 -8.38 -4.20
C ALA A 52 -1.45 -8.26 -2.77
N MET A 53 -0.66 -8.68 -1.80
CA MET A 53 -0.96 -8.54 -0.38
C MET A 53 0.30 -8.18 0.40
N GLY A 54 0.16 -7.33 1.39
CA GLY A 54 1.28 -7.02 2.29
C GLY A 54 0.87 -6.20 3.49
N ILE A 55 1.70 -6.28 4.54
CA ILE A 55 1.52 -5.52 5.77
C ILE A 55 2.58 -4.43 5.90
N SER A 56 2.23 -3.27 6.50
CA SER A 56 3.17 -2.22 6.85
C SER A 56 3.99 -1.75 5.64
N GLY A 57 5.31 -1.91 5.63
CA GLY A 57 6.14 -1.68 4.45
C GLY A 57 5.73 -2.51 3.23
N GLY A 58 5.25 -3.75 3.43
CA GLY A 58 4.64 -4.58 2.39
C GLY A 58 3.28 -4.03 1.95
N GLY A 59 2.46 -3.50 2.88
CA GLY A 59 1.21 -2.80 2.58
C GLY A 59 1.44 -1.54 1.76
N MET A 60 2.46 -0.76 2.09
CA MET A 60 2.93 0.37 1.30
C MET A 60 3.29 -0.05 -0.13
N HIS A 61 4.12 -1.10 -0.27
CA HIS A 61 4.51 -1.61 -1.57
C HIS A 61 3.29 -2.10 -2.37
N THR A 62 2.38 -2.87 -1.73
CA THR A 62 1.13 -3.33 -2.33
C THR A 62 0.28 -2.17 -2.84
N PHE A 63 0.06 -1.15 -2.00
CA PHE A 63 -0.75 0.01 -2.34
C PHE A 63 -0.18 0.77 -3.55
N PHE A 64 1.07 1.20 -3.48
CA PHE A 64 1.68 1.98 -4.56
C PHE A 64 1.88 1.17 -5.84
N SER A 65 2.27 -0.11 -5.74
CA SER A 65 2.40 -0.96 -6.93
C SER A 65 1.06 -1.18 -7.61
N SER A 66 0.00 -1.44 -6.84
CA SER A 66 -1.34 -1.64 -7.41
C SER A 66 -1.92 -0.35 -8.00
N CYS A 67 -1.62 0.82 -7.41
CA CYS A 67 -1.99 2.11 -8.01
C CYS A 67 -1.29 2.36 -9.36
N LEU A 68 -0.03 1.95 -9.50
CA LEU A 68 0.82 2.30 -10.63
C LEU A 68 0.96 1.18 -11.68
N ASP A 69 0.43 -0.02 -11.41
CA ASP A 69 0.44 -1.14 -12.35
C ASP A 69 -0.93 -1.83 -12.40
N THR A 70 -1.61 -1.67 -13.54
CA THR A 70 -2.97 -2.20 -13.76
C THR A 70 -3.03 -3.72 -13.92
N ARG A 71 -1.88 -4.39 -13.96
CA ARG A 71 -1.80 -5.85 -14.00
C ARG A 71 -2.22 -6.48 -12.67
N PHE A 72 -2.07 -5.78 -11.55
CA PHE A 72 -2.66 -6.20 -10.28
C PHE A 72 -4.18 -6.04 -10.32
N LYS A 73 -4.92 -7.14 -10.24
CA LYS A 73 -6.39 -7.18 -10.38
C LYS A 73 -7.12 -6.96 -9.07
N ALA A 74 -6.53 -7.40 -7.96
CA ALA A 74 -7.03 -7.20 -6.61
C ALA A 74 -5.85 -6.98 -5.66
N CYS A 75 -6.07 -6.29 -4.54
CA CYS A 75 -5.03 -6.17 -3.54
C CYS A 75 -5.57 -6.11 -2.10
N VAL A 76 -4.73 -6.58 -1.16
CA VAL A 76 -4.97 -6.48 0.27
C VAL A 76 -3.90 -5.59 0.89
N VAL A 77 -4.31 -4.44 1.42
CA VAL A 77 -3.42 -3.49 2.10
C VAL A 77 -3.65 -3.63 3.60
N SER A 78 -2.71 -4.28 4.28
CA SER A 78 -2.77 -4.52 5.71
C SER A 78 -1.87 -3.55 6.48
N GLY A 79 -2.38 -2.93 7.55
CA GLY A 79 -1.62 -2.08 8.45
C GLY A 79 -0.81 -0.97 7.77
N TYR A 80 -1.35 -0.37 6.71
CA TYR A 80 -0.69 0.75 6.02
C TYR A 80 -1.65 1.86 5.61
N TYR A 81 -2.88 1.54 5.22
CA TYR A 81 -3.81 2.53 4.68
C TYR A 81 -4.37 3.44 5.77
N GLY A 82 -4.43 4.74 5.51
CA GLY A 82 -4.90 5.76 6.44
C GLY A 82 -4.84 7.14 5.82
N THR A 83 -4.44 8.15 6.58
CA THR A 83 -4.06 9.45 6.04
C THR A 83 -2.55 9.66 6.24
N PHE A 84 -1.88 10.31 5.29
CA PHE A 84 -0.49 10.73 5.49
C PHE A 84 -0.39 11.67 6.70
N GLN A 85 -1.34 12.60 6.80
CA GLN A 85 -1.37 13.58 7.89
C GLN A 85 -1.52 12.94 9.27
N GLY A 86 -2.35 11.92 9.42
CA GLY A 86 -2.62 11.29 10.73
C GLY A 86 -1.70 10.11 11.06
N SER A 87 -0.80 9.73 10.17
CA SER A 87 0.19 8.68 10.38
C SER A 87 1.58 9.14 9.98
N VAL A 88 1.95 9.01 8.71
CA VAL A 88 3.33 9.23 8.21
C VAL A 88 3.90 10.61 8.58
N LEU A 89 3.07 11.66 8.60
CA LEU A 89 3.50 13.03 8.88
C LEU A 89 3.33 13.44 10.35
N SER A 90 2.64 12.64 11.16
CA SER A 90 2.35 12.99 12.56
C SER A 90 3.20 12.28 13.59
N MET A 91 3.96 11.28 13.19
CA MET A 91 4.80 10.49 14.09
C MET A 91 6.06 10.00 13.39
N ASN A 92 6.96 9.39 14.15
CA ASN A 92 8.20 8.84 13.61
C ASN A 92 7.89 7.59 12.76
N HIS A 93 8.17 7.68 11.46
CA HIS A 93 8.06 6.59 10.50
C HIS A 93 9.40 6.28 9.85
N CYS A 94 9.53 5.07 9.32
CA CYS A 94 10.66 4.67 8.49
C CYS A 94 10.77 5.62 7.28
N ALA A 95 11.99 6.06 6.97
CA ALA A 95 12.28 7.01 5.89
C ALA A 95 11.80 6.55 4.50
N CYS A 96 11.55 5.24 4.32
CA CYS A 96 10.98 4.70 3.08
C CYS A 96 9.54 5.18 2.79
N ASN A 97 8.81 5.65 3.81
CA ASN A 97 7.46 6.21 3.66
C ASN A 97 7.44 7.61 3.04
N PHE A 98 8.58 8.30 3.02
CA PHE A 98 8.62 9.67 2.55
C PHE A 98 8.94 9.74 1.05
N VAL A 99 8.02 10.36 0.31
CA VAL A 99 8.19 10.65 -1.12
C VAL A 99 8.17 12.17 -1.28
N PRO A 100 9.27 12.79 -1.72
CA PRO A 100 9.34 14.24 -1.86
C PRO A 100 8.20 14.78 -2.72
N GLY A 101 7.42 15.71 -2.17
CA GLY A 101 6.32 16.37 -2.87
C GLY A 101 5.02 15.58 -3.01
N LEU A 102 4.95 14.32 -2.58
CA LEU A 102 3.75 13.49 -2.76
C LEU A 102 2.48 14.12 -2.17
N HIS A 103 2.56 14.66 -0.97
CA HIS A 103 1.42 15.26 -0.27
C HIS A 103 0.86 16.52 -0.98
N ARG A 104 1.59 17.09 -1.94
CA ARG A 104 1.08 18.18 -2.80
C ARG A 104 0.06 17.71 -3.83
N PHE A 105 -0.01 16.40 -4.10
CA PHE A 105 -0.94 15.78 -5.04
C PHE A 105 -2.18 15.23 -4.36
N GLY A 106 -2.13 14.94 -3.08
CA GLY A 106 -3.26 14.42 -2.32
C GLY A 106 -2.89 13.54 -1.15
N GLU A 107 -3.90 13.02 -0.52
CA GLU A 107 -3.87 12.04 0.55
C GLU A 107 -3.99 10.60 0.00
N MET A 108 -3.80 9.58 0.87
CA MET A 108 -3.96 8.18 0.45
C MET A 108 -5.35 7.90 -0.14
N TYR A 109 -6.39 8.57 0.37
CA TYR A 109 -7.76 8.41 -0.13
C TYR A 109 -7.99 9.08 -1.51
N ASP A 110 -7.13 9.99 -1.95
CA ASP A 110 -7.15 10.54 -3.31
C ASP A 110 -6.38 9.60 -4.24
N LEU A 111 -5.21 9.14 -3.80
CA LEU A 111 -4.34 8.24 -4.58
C LEU A 111 -5.00 6.89 -4.89
N ILE A 112 -5.90 6.40 -4.03
CA ILE A 112 -6.63 5.14 -4.27
C ILE A 112 -7.50 5.20 -5.52
N GLY A 113 -7.80 6.41 -6.01
CA GLY A 113 -8.46 6.61 -7.30
C GLY A 113 -7.71 6.01 -8.49
N LEU A 114 -6.38 5.88 -8.39
CA LEU A 114 -5.55 5.18 -9.38
C LEU A 114 -5.77 3.65 -9.38
N LEU A 115 -6.28 3.12 -8.28
CA LEU A 115 -6.63 1.71 -8.16
C LEU A 115 -8.06 1.43 -8.67
N ALA A 116 -8.98 2.37 -8.48
CA ALA A 116 -10.38 2.21 -8.92
C ALA A 116 -10.49 1.91 -10.43
N PRO A 117 -11.40 1.03 -10.85
CA PRO A 117 -12.45 0.36 -10.11
C PRO A 117 -12.05 -1.00 -9.49
N ARG A 118 -10.77 -1.36 -9.51
CA ARG A 118 -10.27 -2.66 -9.05
C ARG A 118 -10.51 -2.87 -7.54
N PRO A 119 -10.84 -4.10 -7.11
CA PRO A 119 -11.16 -4.39 -5.72
C PRO A 119 -9.94 -4.26 -4.81
N VAL A 120 -10.18 -3.74 -3.61
CA VAL A 120 -9.19 -3.60 -2.55
C VAL A 120 -9.79 -3.95 -1.19
N LEU A 121 -9.10 -4.77 -0.43
CA LEU A 121 -9.38 -5.02 0.98
C LEU A 121 -8.41 -4.19 1.84
N ILE A 122 -8.95 -3.38 2.72
CA ILE A 122 -8.19 -2.65 3.74
C ILE A 122 -8.31 -3.38 5.07
N GLU A 123 -7.21 -3.93 5.52
CA GLU A 123 -7.11 -4.67 6.78
C GLU A 123 -6.43 -3.79 7.82
N ALA A 124 -7.10 -3.52 8.95
CA ALA A 124 -6.60 -2.60 9.97
C ALA A 124 -6.99 -3.03 11.39
N ALA A 125 -6.02 -3.04 12.28
CA ALA A 125 -6.21 -3.38 13.69
C ALA A 125 -6.72 -2.16 14.50
N ASN A 126 -7.63 -2.41 15.45
CA ASN A 126 -8.23 -1.36 16.28
C ASN A 126 -7.23 -0.65 17.20
N TYR A 127 -6.14 -1.32 17.58
CA TYR A 127 -5.11 -0.79 18.48
C TYR A 127 -3.75 -0.59 17.79
N ASP A 128 -3.75 -0.41 16.47
CA ASP A 128 -2.54 -0.04 15.73
C ASP A 128 -2.18 1.42 16.06
N ASN A 129 -1.03 1.62 16.68
CA ASN A 129 -0.52 2.94 17.06
C ASN A 129 0.31 3.61 15.95
N ILE A 130 0.60 2.89 14.86
CA ILE A 130 1.34 3.40 13.70
C ILE A 130 0.38 3.90 12.63
N PHE A 131 -0.71 3.16 12.39
CA PHE A 131 -1.81 3.53 11.50
C PHE A 131 -3.13 3.57 12.29
N PRO A 132 -3.41 4.69 13.00
CA PRO A 132 -4.56 4.79 13.89
C PRO A 132 -5.88 4.49 13.19
N ILE A 133 -6.70 3.63 13.80
CA ILE A 133 -7.96 3.15 13.17
C ILE A 133 -8.92 4.28 12.81
N ALA A 134 -8.90 5.40 13.54
CA ALA A 134 -9.71 6.57 13.22
C ALA A 134 -9.33 7.17 11.85
N GLU A 135 -8.03 7.26 11.59
CA GLU A 135 -7.51 7.76 10.31
C GLU A 135 -7.73 6.76 9.16
N VAL A 136 -7.69 5.46 9.45
CA VAL A 136 -8.08 4.42 8.48
C VAL A 136 -9.55 4.58 8.08
N LYS A 137 -10.46 4.64 9.06
CA LYS A 137 -11.90 4.79 8.82
C LYS A 137 -12.23 6.08 8.05
N LYS A 138 -11.59 7.19 8.41
CA LYS A 138 -11.68 8.47 7.70
C LYS A 138 -11.26 8.33 6.23
N SER A 139 -10.11 7.71 5.98
CA SER A 139 -9.56 7.50 4.65
C SER A 139 -10.45 6.57 3.81
N VAL A 140 -10.91 5.45 4.37
CA VAL A 140 -11.85 4.53 3.71
C VAL A 140 -13.17 5.23 3.34
N SER A 141 -13.71 6.04 4.25
CA SER A 141 -14.94 6.79 3.98
C SER A 141 -14.81 7.73 2.78
N ARG A 142 -13.65 8.39 2.62
CA ARG A 142 -13.37 9.26 1.47
C ARG A 142 -13.08 8.44 0.21
N ALA A 143 -12.31 7.38 0.30
CA ALA A 143 -12.01 6.48 -0.81
C ALA A 143 -13.28 5.87 -1.43
N ARG A 144 -14.27 5.50 -0.59
CA ARG A 144 -15.57 5.01 -1.06
C ARG A 144 -16.33 6.02 -1.91
N LYS A 145 -16.13 7.33 -1.70
CA LYS A 145 -16.72 8.36 -2.58
C LYS A 145 -16.06 8.36 -3.96
N VAL A 146 -14.76 8.11 -4.03
CA VAL A 146 -14.03 7.98 -5.29
C VAL A 146 -14.54 6.76 -6.06
N TYR A 147 -14.67 5.62 -5.41
CA TYR A 147 -15.21 4.40 -6.03
C TYR A 147 -16.68 4.51 -6.43
N ASP A 148 -17.45 5.32 -5.70
CA ASP A 148 -18.87 5.60 -6.00
C ASP A 148 -19.03 6.31 -7.36
N VAL A 149 -18.07 7.13 -7.77
CA VAL A 149 -18.03 7.77 -9.10
C VAL A 149 -17.99 6.72 -10.22
N PHE A 150 -17.38 5.57 -9.96
CA PHE A 150 -17.33 4.44 -10.90
C PHE A 150 -18.50 3.45 -10.73
N GLY A 151 -19.43 3.70 -9.79
CA GLY A 151 -20.53 2.80 -9.48
C GLY A 151 -20.12 1.50 -8.77
N VAL A 152 -18.92 1.43 -8.21
CA VAL A 152 -18.32 0.22 -7.61
C VAL A 152 -17.86 0.42 -6.16
N LYS A 153 -18.63 1.15 -5.39
CA LYS A 153 -18.33 1.45 -3.98
C LYS A 153 -18.07 0.22 -3.12
N SER A 154 -18.70 -0.90 -3.45
CA SER A 154 -18.52 -2.20 -2.80
C SER A 154 -17.13 -2.81 -3.00
N ASN A 155 -16.39 -2.37 -4.02
CA ASN A 155 -15.04 -2.87 -4.30
C ASN A 155 -13.98 -2.38 -3.30
N ILE A 156 -14.36 -1.49 -2.35
CA ILE A 156 -13.56 -1.24 -1.15
C ILE A 156 -14.15 -2.01 0.02
N GLU A 157 -13.53 -3.13 0.33
CA GLU A 157 -13.85 -3.92 1.50
C GLU A 157 -12.95 -3.58 2.69
N THR A 158 -13.39 -3.94 3.88
CA THR A 158 -12.64 -3.70 5.11
C THR A 158 -12.67 -4.90 6.04
N ASP A 159 -11.54 -5.13 6.68
CA ASP A 159 -11.38 -6.03 7.81
C ASP A 159 -10.83 -5.23 8.99
N TYR A 160 -11.70 -4.84 9.92
CA TYR A 160 -11.32 -4.17 11.17
C TYR A 160 -11.35 -5.20 12.30
N PHE A 161 -10.22 -5.41 12.94
CA PHE A 161 -10.07 -6.49 13.91
C PHE A 161 -9.41 -6.04 15.20
N GLU A 162 -9.60 -6.84 16.25
CA GLU A 162 -8.94 -6.65 17.54
C GLU A 162 -7.48 -7.11 17.43
N GLY A 163 -6.57 -6.16 17.58
CA GLY A 163 -5.13 -6.41 17.45
C GLY A 163 -4.33 -5.13 17.41
N ARG A 164 -3.04 -5.30 17.26
CA ARG A 164 -2.07 -4.21 17.07
C ARG A 164 -1.54 -4.24 15.63
N HIS A 165 -0.33 -3.76 15.40
CA HIS A 165 0.30 -3.73 14.08
C HIS A 165 0.64 -5.13 13.56
N GLN A 166 -0.36 -5.82 13.02
CA GLN A 166 -0.28 -7.21 12.56
C GLN A 166 -1.26 -7.50 11.43
N ILE A 167 -1.11 -8.63 10.75
CA ILE A 167 -2.08 -9.15 9.77
C ILE A 167 -3.24 -9.81 10.52
N SER A 168 -4.48 -9.61 10.04
CA SER A 168 -5.63 -10.44 10.41
C SER A 168 -5.65 -11.73 9.59
N GLY A 169 -5.67 -11.60 8.28
CA GLY A 169 -5.82 -12.71 7.34
C GLY A 169 -7.23 -13.31 7.30
N ALA A 170 -8.13 -12.86 8.17
CA ALA A 170 -9.46 -13.47 8.30
C ALA A 170 -10.30 -13.38 7.01
N LYS A 171 -10.14 -12.29 6.24
CA LYS A 171 -10.85 -12.12 4.98
C LYS A 171 -9.92 -12.13 3.76
N ALA A 172 -8.63 -11.94 3.94
CA ALA A 172 -7.69 -11.65 2.87
C ALA A 172 -7.64 -12.73 1.79
N TYR A 173 -7.59 -13.98 2.20
CA TYR A 173 -7.46 -15.11 1.26
C TYR A 173 -8.75 -15.35 0.47
N ASP A 174 -9.90 -15.30 1.14
CA ASP A 174 -11.21 -15.45 0.49
C ASP A 174 -11.47 -14.28 -0.47
N PHE A 175 -11.11 -13.05 -0.07
CA PHE A 175 -11.18 -11.87 -0.91
C PHE A 175 -10.33 -12.02 -2.18
N LEU A 176 -9.07 -12.41 -2.05
CA LEU A 176 -8.19 -12.61 -3.21
C LEU A 176 -8.71 -13.75 -4.10
N SER A 177 -9.15 -14.85 -3.52
CA SER A 177 -9.70 -15.98 -4.26
C SER A 177 -10.95 -15.59 -5.06
N SER A 178 -11.87 -14.85 -4.45
CA SER A 178 -13.12 -14.42 -5.12
C SER A 178 -12.91 -13.45 -6.28
N HIS A 179 -11.80 -12.72 -6.30
CA HIS A 179 -11.49 -11.73 -7.33
C HIS A 179 -10.44 -12.19 -8.36
N LEU A 180 -9.76 -13.30 -8.10
CA LEU A 180 -8.69 -13.82 -8.95
C LEU A 180 -8.99 -15.20 -9.55
N CYS A 181 -9.93 -15.94 -8.98
CA CYS A 181 -10.37 -17.26 -9.45
C CYS A 181 -11.79 -17.21 -10.01
#